data_a30480808448dc93e81b1a400a6dae03
#
_entry.id   a30480808448dc93e81b1a400a6dae03
#
_cell.length_a   1.000
_cell.length_b   1.000
_cell.length_c   1.000
_cell.angle_alpha   90.00
_cell.angle_beta   90.00
_cell.angle_gamma   90.00
#
_symmetry.space_group_name_H-M   'P 1'
#
loop_
_entity.id
_entity.type
_entity.pdbx_description
1 polymer ?
#
loop_
_entity_poly.entity_id
_entity_poly.type
_entity_poly.pdbx_seq_one_letter_code
_entity_poly.pdbx_strand_id
1 'polypeptide(L)'
;MSTVLERRREFLRFMRQFTLDNGFFTVTDIQLATGIPRSTAQDWINRLLGEGCVLLREAKRGRNAAHYVSISAMPSSACRRIFTTIDGDDVEIYHDCMSGACAAFCGYHHHLAEGVLESVERDGTLLRERARIGMRNVKVGLAPLPAVGVTGIERDGNTVVQHIRCIGGPAYSLSDMMARAEGVMQVRTHLAGPIVEGCVRTQAMIHVTIGIDDTDSKAGGATFALALALLSHVTRIKGVLPISHHVAMLYKDVFLKTAGNS
;
A
#
# COMPACT_ATOMS: atom_id res chain seq x y z
N MET A 1 9.91 39.85 13.22
CA MET A 1 10.16 38.47 13.73
C MET A 1 9.27 37.50 12.95
N SER A 2 9.86 36.48 12.29
CA SER A 2 9.04 35.46 11.62
C SER A 2 8.27 34.66 12.67
N THR A 3 6.99 34.38 12.41
CA THR A 3 6.18 33.52 13.27
C THR A 3 6.71 32.08 13.27
N VAL A 4 6.39 31.30 14.30
CA VAL A 4 6.76 29.85 14.37
C VAL A 4 6.24 29.11 13.13
N LEU A 5 5.06 29.50 12.62
CA LEU A 5 4.46 28.89 11.42
C LEU A 5 5.23 29.25 10.14
N GLU A 6 5.70 30.47 9.99
CA GLU A 6 6.52 30.89 8.85
C GLU A 6 7.85 30.14 8.84
N ARG A 7 8.49 30.03 10.00
CA ARG A 7 9.74 29.27 10.17
C ARG A 7 9.54 27.78 9.86
N ARG A 8 8.44 27.19 10.32
CA ARG A 8 8.09 25.82 10.00
C ARG A 8 7.92 25.59 8.49
N ARG A 9 7.24 26.50 7.79
CA ARG A 9 7.07 26.45 6.32
C ARG A 9 8.42 26.55 5.60
N GLU A 10 9.30 27.40 6.07
CA GLU A 10 10.64 27.57 5.52
C GLU A 10 11.47 26.30 5.65
N PHE A 11 11.50 25.67 6.83
CA PHE A 11 12.16 24.39 7.06
C PHE A 11 11.63 23.29 6.14
N LEU A 12 10.32 23.14 6.07
CA LEU A 12 9.69 22.13 5.20
C LEU A 12 10.03 22.36 3.72
N ARG A 13 10.14 23.62 3.29
CA ARG A 13 10.54 23.97 1.93
C ARG A 13 11.98 23.53 1.64
N PHE A 14 12.93 23.85 2.51
CA PHE A 14 14.33 23.43 2.34
C PHE A 14 14.47 21.91 2.38
N MET A 15 13.87 21.24 3.36
CA MET A 15 13.91 19.79 3.48
C MET A 15 13.33 19.11 2.24
N ARG A 16 12.22 19.64 1.71
CA ARG A 16 11.63 19.16 0.46
C ARG A 16 12.58 19.36 -0.72
N GLN A 17 13.18 20.54 -0.85
CA GLN A 17 14.09 20.83 -1.96
C GLN A 17 15.32 19.93 -1.93
N PHE A 18 16.00 19.80 -0.79
CA PHE A 18 17.14 18.90 -0.66
C PHE A 18 16.79 17.44 -0.94
N THR A 19 15.59 17.01 -0.53
CA THR A 19 15.13 15.64 -0.84
C THR A 19 14.92 15.45 -2.35
N LEU A 20 14.40 16.45 -3.05
CA LEU A 20 14.22 16.39 -4.50
C LEU A 20 15.56 16.40 -5.25
N ASP A 21 16.51 17.23 -4.81
CA ASP A 21 17.77 17.44 -5.50
C ASP A 21 18.78 16.31 -5.24
N ASN A 22 18.85 15.83 -4.00
CA ASN A 22 19.90 14.90 -3.53
C ASN A 22 19.37 13.54 -3.08
N GLY A 23 18.05 13.35 -3.06
CA GLY A 23 17.40 12.15 -2.53
C GLY A 23 17.30 12.09 -1.00
N PHE A 24 17.98 12.97 -0.28
CA PHE A 24 17.94 13.07 1.19
C PHE A 24 18.49 14.44 1.64
N PHE A 25 18.39 14.71 2.93
CA PHE A 25 19.09 15.81 3.60
C PHE A 25 19.64 15.37 4.96
N THR A 26 20.58 16.14 5.47
CA THR A 26 21.20 15.97 6.80
C THR A 26 20.92 17.18 7.69
N VAL A 27 21.24 17.06 8.98
CA VAL A 27 21.17 18.22 9.90
C VAL A 27 22.08 19.36 9.42
N THR A 28 23.22 19.03 8.85
CA THR A 28 24.20 20.02 8.34
C THR A 28 23.62 20.81 7.16
N ASP A 29 22.90 20.17 6.27
CA ASP A 29 22.29 20.86 5.13
C ASP A 29 21.28 21.91 5.59
N ILE A 30 20.44 21.56 6.57
CA ILE A 30 19.47 22.48 7.16
C ILE A 30 20.16 23.61 7.93
N GLN A 31 21.20 23.28 8.69
CA GLN A 31 22.00 24.29 9.38
C GLN A 31 22.57 25.31 8.39
N LEU A 32 23.19 24.86 7.31
CA LEU A 32 23.81 25.73 6.30
C LEU A 32 22.77 26.57 5.54
N ALA A 33 21.64 25.97 5.17
CA ALA A 33 20.59 26.67 4.42
C ALA A 33 19.88 27.74 5.24
N THR A 34 19.79 27.58 6.58
CA THR A 34 19.00 28.44 7.44
C THR A 34 19.84 29.33 8.35
N GLY A 35 21.15 29.08 8.47
CA GLY A 35 22.08 29.82 9.35
C GLY A 35 21.83 29.62 10.84
N ILE A 36 20.99 28.64 11.25
CA ILE A 36 20.71 28.38 12.67
C ILE A 36 21.73 27.45 13.30
N PRO A 37 21.83 27.39 14.64
CA PRO A 37 22.66 26.43 15.34
C PRO A 37 22.26 24.97 15.01
N ARG A 38 23.23 24.08 14.96
CA ARG A 38 23.02 22.66 14.67
C ARG A 38 22.01 21.98 15.61
N SER A 39 22.05 22.32 16.90
CA SER A 39 21.08 21.81 17.88
C SER A 39 19.65 22.19 17.52
N THR A 40 19.44 23.46 17.17
CA THR A 40 18.14 23.95 16.75
C THR A 40 17.64 23.26 15.45
N ALA A 41 18.56 23.02 14.48
CA ALA A 41 18.22 22.26 13.28
C ALA A 41 17.79 20.82 13.61
N GLN A 42 18.50 20.16 14.52
CA GLN A 42 18.17 18.82 14.98
C GLN A 42 16.81 18.80 15.71
N ASP A 43 16.51 19.77 16.55
CA ASP A 43 15.24 19.86 17.27
C ASP A 43 14.07 20.01 16.30
N TRP A 44 14.23 20.83 15.26
CA TRP A 44 13.22 20.94 14.21
C TRP A 44 13.02 19.63 13.46
N ILE A 45 14.09 18.92 13.12
CA ILE A 45 14.01 17.61 12.45
C ILE A 45 13.29 16.62 13.35
N ASN A 46 13.63 16.53 14.63
CA ASN A 46 12.99 15.64 15.60
C ASN A 46 11.49 15.94 15.73
N ARG A 47 11.12 17.20 15.80
CA ARG A 47 9.72 17.63 15.83
C ARG A 47 8.98 17.21 14.56
N LEU A 48 9.55 17.48 13.39
CA LEU A 48 8.94 17.12 12.10
C LEU A 48 8.91 15.62 11.84
N LEU A 49 9.82 14.83 12.44
CA LEU A 49 9.75 13.37 12.50
C LEU A 49 8.52 12.94 13.32
N GLY A 50 8.33 13.51 14.52
CA GLY A 50 7.17 13.22 15.37
C GLY A 50 5.84 13.63 14.73
N GLU A 51 5.83 14.69 13.92
CA GLU A 51 4.67 15.16 13.14
C GLU A 51 4.45 14.33 11.84
N GLY A 52 5.33 13.41 11.50
CA GLY A 52 5.23 12.61 10.27
C GLY A 52 5.48 13.42 8.98
N CYS A 53 6.13 14.59 9.06
CA CYS A 53 6.49 15.40 7.88
C CYS A 53 7.82 15.00 7.27
N VAL A 54 8.66 14.33 8.05
CA VAL A 54 10.01 13.87 7.71
C VAL A 54 10.15 12.42 8.13
N LEU A 55 10.94 11.64 7.39
CA LEU A 55 11.32 10.27 7.75
C LEU A 55 12.83 10.16 7.90
N LEU A 56 13.26 9.29 8.81
CA LEU A 56 14.65 8.85 8.89
C LEU A 56 14.88 7.77 7.83
N ARG A 57 15.69 8.07 6.81
CA ARG A 57 16.06 7.11 5.75
C ARG A 57 17.20 6.20 6.18
N GLU A 58 18.25 6.80 6.76
CA GLU A 58 19.41 6.07 7.27
C GLU A 58 19.82 6.62 8.63
N ALA A 59 20.02 5.74 9.59
CA ALA A 59 20.54 6.13 10.90
C ALA A 59 22.03 6.47 10.83
N LYS A 60 22.46 7.36 11.73
CA LYS A 60 23.88 7.70 11.88
C LYS A 60 24.72 6.42 12.12
N ARG A 61 25.79 6.25 11.34
CA ARG A 61 26.75 5.16 11.50
C ARG A 61 28.19 5.71 11.54
N GLY A 62 28.81 5.68 12.70
CA GLY A 62 30.17 6.18 12.88
C GLY A 62 30.29 7.67 12.50
N ARG A 63 31.07 7.96 11.45
CA ARG A 63 31.28 9.32 10.92
C ARG A 63 30.18 9.75 9.94
N ASN A 64 29.37 8.82 9.42
CA ASN A 64 28.31 9.13 8.47
C ASN A 64 27.13 9.76 9.20
N ALA A 65 26.66 10.89 8.71
CA ALA A 65 25.50 11.58 9.25
C ALA A 65 24.21 10.75 9.02
N ALA A 66 23.19 10.99 9.83
CA ALA A 66 21.87 10.49 9.57
C ALA A 66 21.27 11.17 8.33
N HIS A 67 20.61 10.40 7.46
CA HIS A 67 19.92 10.88 6.27
C HIS A 67 18.41 10.91 6.53
N TYR A 68 17.79 12.02 6.18
CA TYR A 68 16.37 12.27 6.33
C TYR A 68 15.73 12.58 4.98
N VAL A 69 14.44 12.34 4.84
CA VAL A 69 13.67 12.66 3.64
C VAL A 69 12.37 13.39 4.02
N SER A 70 12.02 14.38 3.22
CA SER A 70 10.73 15.05 3.35
C SER A 70 9.64 14.23 2.67
N ILE A 71 8.58 13.88 3.39
CA ILE A 71 7.45 13.11 2.84
C ILE A 71 6.80 13.82 1.66
N SER A 72 6.73 15.16 1.70
CA SER A 72 6.16 15.95 0.59
C SER A 72 6.97 15.95 -0.69
N ALA A 73 8.25 15.54 -0.64
CA ALA A 73 9.11 15.37 -1.81
C ALA A 73 9.04 13.96 -2.39
N MET A 74 8.59 13.01 -1.60
CA MET A 74 8.49 11.63 -2.06
C MET A 74 7.25 11.44 -2.91
N PRO A 75 7.36 10.72 -4.03
CA PRO A 75 6.20 10.40 -4.84
C PRO A 75 5.17 9.61 -4.02
N SER A 76 3.91 9.79 -4.32
CA SER A 76 2.84 9.00 -3.73
C SER A 76 3.04 7.53 -4.08
N SER A 77 2.74 6.61 -3.16
CA SER A 77 2.72 5.19 -3.49
C SER A 77 1.69 4.92 -4.58
N ALA A 78 2.07 4.13 -5.59
CA ALA A 78 1.14 3.65 -6.59
C ALA A 78 0.09 2.68 -5.98
N CYS A 79 0.43 2.05 -4.85
CA CYS A 79 -0.47 1.25 -4.04
C CYS A 79 -0.86 2.02 -2.79
N ARG A 80 -2.15 2.21 -2.55
CA ARG A 80 -2.67 2.84 -1.32
C ARG A 80 -2.62 1.87 -0.16
N ARG A 81 -3.06 0.63 -0.42
CA ARG A 81 -3.12 -0.44 0.58
C ARG A 81 -2.67 -1.76 -0.06
N ILE A 82 -1.95 -2.56 0.70
CA ILE A 82 -1.62 -3.94 0.37
C ILE A 82 -1.84 -4.77 1.63
N PHE A 83 -2.67 -5.77 1.56
CA PHE A 83 -2.92 -6.67 2.67
C PHE A 83 -3.18 -8.08 2.18
N THR A 84 -3.06 -9.06 3.05
CA THR A 84 -3.16 -10.47 2.71
C THR A 84 -4.05 -11.19 3.71
N THR A 85 -4.75 -12.20 3.22
CA THR A 85 -5.40 -13.20 4.07
C THR A 85 -4.78 -14.56 3.79
N ILE A 86 -4.90 -15.48 4.73
CA ILE A 86 -4.34 -16.82 4.62
C ILE A 86 -5.32 -17.85 5.16
N ASP A 87 -5.52 -18.91 4.39
CA ASP A 87 -6.29 -20.09 4.79
C ASP A 87 -5.55 -21.35 4.34
N GLY A 88 -4.92 -22.04 5.30
CA GLY A 88 -4.00 -23.14 5.00
C GLY A 88 -2.81 -22.66 4.18
N ASP A 89 -2.67 -23.20 2.97
CA ASP A 89 -1.66 -22.81 1.98
C ASP A 89 -2.17 -21.78 0.96
N ASP A 90 -3.46 -21.48 0.98
CA ASP A 90 -4.06 -20.48 0.09
C ASP A 90 -3.89 -19.08 0.68
N VAL A 91 -3.45 -18.16 -0.16
CA VAL A 91 -3.24 -16.75 0.20
C VAL A 91 -4.00 -15.87 -0.77
N GLU A 92 -4.79 -14.95 -0.25
CA GLU A 92 -5.35 -13.86 -1.04
C GLU A 92 -4.56 -12.59 -0.79
N ILE A 93 -4.19 -11.92 -1.86
CA ILE A 93 -3.46 -10.66 -1.85
C ILE A 93 -4.37 -9.59 -2.41
N TYR A 94 -4.50 -8.49 -1.69
CA TYR A 94 -5.31 -7.35 -2.09
C TYR A 94 -4.42 -6.14 -2.29
N HIS A 95 -4.48 -5.56 -3.50
CA HIS A 95 -3.83 -4.30 -3.85
C HIS A 95 -4.89 -3.26 -4.16
N ASP A 96 -5.01 -2.22 -3.35
CA ASP A 96 -5.82 -1.05 -3.68
C ASP A 96 -4.91 0.02 -4.30
N CYS A 97 -5.01 0.17 -5.60
CA CYS A 97 -4.16 1.06 -6.40
C CYS A 97 -4.67 2.51 -6.38
N MET A 98 -3.78 3.46 -6.64
CA MET A 98 -4.11 4.88 -6.76
C MET A 98 -5.06 5.18 -7.91
N SER A 99 -5.08 4.35 -8.94
CA SER A 99 -5.94 4.53 -10.10
C SER A 99 -6.30 3.19 -10.75
N GLY A 100 -7.40 3.17 -11.49
CA GLY A 100 -7.79 2.03 -12.31
C GLY A 100 -6.77 1.69 -13.41
N ALA A 101 -6.04 2.67 -13.93
CA ALA A 101 -4.97 2.44 -14.90
C ALA A 101 -3.79 1.70 -14.26
N CYS A 102 -3.39 2.08 -13.04
CA CYS A 102 -2.36 1.36 -12.30
C CYS A 102 -2.79 -0.08 -12.00
N ALA A 103 -4.03 -0.27 -11.53
CA ALA A 103 -4.58 -1.60 -11.28
C ALA A 103 -4.63 -2.47 -12.55
N ALA A 104 -5.04 -1.88 -13.69
CA ALA A 104 -5.08 -2.58 -14.97
C ALA A 104 -3.67 -3.01 -15.42
N PHE A 105 -2.68 -2.13 -15.28
CA PHE A 105 -1.28 -2.44 -15.60
C PHE A 105 -0.76 -3.59 -14.73
N CYS A 106 -0.89 -3.49 -13.41
CA CYS A 106 -0.45 -4.54 -12.51
C CYS A 106 -1.17 -5.86 -12.79
N GLY A 107 -2.51 -5.84 -12.88
CA GLY A 107 -3.30 -7.04 -13.15
C GLY A 107 -2.91 -7.73 -14.45
N TYR A 108 -2.68 -6.97 -15.52
CA TYR A 108 -2.20 -7.52 -16.80
C TYR A 108 -0.84 -8.22 -16.66
N HIS A 109 0.13 -7.56 -16.04
CA HIS A 109 1.47 -8.11 -15.91
C HIS A 109 1.54 -9.27 -14.92
N HIS A 110 0.80 -9.23 -13.81
CA HIS A 110 0.72 -10.31 -12.85
C HIS A 110 0.06 -11.56 -13.48
N HIS A 111 -1.01 -11.38 -14.24
CA HIS A 111 -1.64 -12.47 -15.00
C HIS A 111 -0.69 -13.05 -16.04
N LEU A 112 0.01 -12.21 -16.82
CA LEU A 112 0.96 -12.65 -17.83
C LEU A 112 2.18 -13.36 -17.24
N ALA A 113 2.58 -12.99 -16.03
CA ALA A 113 3.72 -13.56 -15.34
C ALA A 113 3.46 -14.97 -14.80
N GLU A 114 2.19 -15.30 -14.56
CA GLU A 114 1.78 -16.53 -13.89
C GLU A 114 2.44 -16.68 -12.50
N GLY A 115 3.62 -17.28 -12.42
CA GLY A 115 4.37 -17.41 -11.16
C GLY A 115 3.64 -18.30 -10.16
N VAL A 116 3.48 -17.80 -8.93
CA VAL A 116 2.73 -18.48 -7.86
C VAL A 116 1.26 -18.06 -7.80
N LEU A 117 0.85 -17.11 -8.64
CA LEU A 117 -0.54 -16.64 -8.71
C LEU A 117 -1.39 -17.64 -9.49
N GLU A 118 -2.53 -18.01 -8.93
CA GLU A 118 -3.53 -18.90 -9.57
C GLU A 118 -4.61 -18.07 -10.28
N SER A 119 -4.96 -16.91 -9.75
CA SER A 119 -5.88 -15.98 -10.39
C SER A 119 -5.55 -14.53 -10.05
N VAL A 120 -5.92 -13.65 -10.97
CA VAL A 120 -5.81 -12.19 -10.82
C VAL A 120 -7.14 -11.59 -11.27
N GLU A 121 -7.86 -11.00 -10.35
CA GLU A 121 -9.14 -10.34 -10.57
C GLU A 121 -9.01 -8.85 -10.29
N ARG A 122 -9.76 -8.04 -11.04
CA ARG A 122 -9.75 -6.58 -10.86
C ARG A 122 -11.15 -6.03 -10.77
N ASP A 123 -11.39 -5.26 -9.72
CA ASP A 123 -12.60 -4.44 -9.56
C ASP A 123 -12.20 -2.97 -9.33
N GLY A 124 -12.34 -2.16 -10.36
CA GLY A 124 -11.95 -0.75 -10.34
C GLY A 124 -10.46 -0.56 -10.05
N THR A 125 -10.13 -0.09 -8.84
CA THR A 125 -8.76 0.11 -8.33
C THR A 125 -8.26 -1.06 -7.50
N LEU A 126 -9.12 -1.98 -7.12
CA LEU A 126 -8.78 -3.14 -6.31
C LEU A 126 -8.36 -4.31 -7.20
N LEU A 127 -7.19 -4.88 -6.94
CA LEU A 127 -6.77 -6.19 -7.40
C LEU A 127 -6.95 -7.20 -6.29
N ARG A 128 -7.49 -8.34 -6.61
CA ARG A 128 -7.56 -9.54 -5.77
C ARG A 128 -6.79 -10.64 -6.48
N GLU A 129 -5.78 -11.15 -5.84
CA GLU A 129 -4.91 -12.19 -6.38
C GLU A 129 -4.97 -13.40 -5.45
N ARG A 130 -5.13 -14.57 -6.04
CA ARG A 130 -5.03 -15.83 -5.30
C ARG A 130 -3.70 -16.48 -5.61
N ALA A 131 -3.04 -16.94 -4.58
CA ALA A 131 -1.74 -17.57 -4.66
C ALA A 131 -1.65 -18.74 -3.69
N ARG A 132 -0.69 -19.63 -3.91
CA ARG A 132 -0.29 -20.63 -2.92
C ARG A 132 1.06 -20.35 -2.35
N ILE A 133 1.27 -20.78 -1.10
CA ILE A 133 2.60 -20.79 -0.49
C ILE A 133 3.53 -21.63 -1.35
N GLY A 134 4.69 -21.07 -1.68
CA GLY A 134 5.70 -21.69 -2.52
C GLY A 134 6.49 -20.71 -3.35
N MET A 135 7.41 -21.22 -4.14
CA MET A 135 8.30 -20.43 -5.00
C MET A 135 8.23 -20.94 -6.44
N ARG A 136 8.15 -20.02 -7.39
CA ARG A 136 8.25 -20.29 -8.84
C ARG A 136 9.13 -19.25 -9.52
N ASN A 137 9.89 -19.68 -10.50
CA ASN A 137 10.69 -18.74 -11.27
C ASN A 137 9.81 -17.99 -12.29
N VAL A 138 9.91 -16.67 -12.27
CA VAL A 138 9.23 -15.77 -13.21
C VAL A 138 10.27 -15.01 -14.02
N LYS A 139 10.11 -15.00 -15.34
CA LYS A 139 10.93 -14.17 -16.23
C LYS A 139 10.25 -12.83 -16.42
N VAL A 140 10.97 -11.75 -16.11
CA VAL A 140 10.52 -10.39 -16.37
C VAL A 140 11.41 -9.71 -17.40
N GLY A 141 10.86 -8.76 -18.15
CA GLY A 141 11.60 -8.08 -19.20
C GLY A 141 10.78 -7.02 -19.90
N LEU A 142 11.28 -6.61 -21.06
CA LEU A 142 10.52 -5.80 -22.01
C LEU A 142 9.50 -6.68 -22.75
N ALA A 143 8.45 -6.05 -23.29
CA ALA A 143 7.44 -6.76 -24.07
C ALA A 143 8.09 -7.69 -25.12
N PRO A 144 7.62 -8.94 -25.25
CA PRO A 144 6.35 -9.49 -24.74
C PRO A 144 6.39 -10.06 -23.30
N LEU A 145 7.52 -9.94 -22.59
CA LEU A 145 7.61 -10.42 -21.21
C LEU A 145 6.85 -9.50 -20.23
N PRO A 146 6.38 -10.05 -19.09
CA PRO A 146 5.80 -9.23 -18.04
C PRO A 146 6.86 -8.31 -17.43
N ALA A 147 6.46 -7.10 -17.03
CA ALA A 147 7.35 -6.16 -16.34
C ALA A 147 7.44 -6.43 -14.84
N VAL A 148 6.51 -7.21 -14.29
CA VAL A 148 6.44 -7.58 -12.87
C VAL A 148 5.75 -8.92 -12.72
N GLY A 149 6.16 -9.71 -11.72
CA GLY A 149 5.49 -10.95 -11.35
C GLY A 149 5.85 -11.37 -9.92
N VAL A 150 4.93 -12.11 -9.30
CA VAL A 150 5.10 -12.67 -7.96
C VAL A 150 5.78 -14.02 -8.08
N THR A 151 7.00 -14.10 -7.56
CA THR A 151 7.86 -15.30 -7.66
C THR A 151 7.68 -16.24 -6.47
N GLY A 152 7.11 -15.76 -5.38
CA GLY A 152 6.95 -16.59 -4.19
C GLY A 152 6.05 -15.98 -3.14
N ILE A 153 5.46 -16.87 -2.36
CA ILE A 153 4.72 -16.55 -1.15
C ILE A 153 5.25 -17.43 -0.03
N GLU A 154 5.60 -16.80 1.08
CA GLU A 154 6.02 -17.47 2.30
C GLU A 154 5.17 -17.01 3.48
N ARG A 155 4.92 -17.91 4.40
CA ARG A 155 4.34 -17.60 5.71
C ARG A 155 5.44 -17.54 6.75
N ASP A 156 5.49 -16.43 7.49
CA ASP A 156 6.40 -16.25 8.62
C ASP A 156 5.57 -15.86 9.85
N GLY A 157 5.17 -16.86 10.62
CA GLY A 157 4.27 -16.71 11.76
C GLY A 157 2.91 -16.14 11.33
N ASN A 158 2.61 -14.91 11.78
CA ASN A 158 1.38 -14.17 11.46
C ASN A 158 1.60 -13.12 10.37
N THR A 159 2.59 -13.33 9.51
CA THR A 159 2.89 -12.45 8.37
C THR A 159 3.02 -13.26 7.08
N VAL A 160 2.71 -12.61 5.97
CA VAL A 160 2.92 -13.11 4.62
C VAL A 160 4.04 -12.32 3.99
N VAL A 161 4.98 -13.02 3.36
CA VAL A 161 6.07 -12.44 2.58
C VAL A 161 5.84 -12.74 1.12
N GLN A 162 5.65 -11.70 0.32
CA GLN A 162 5.52 -11.79 -1.12
C GLN A 162 6.89 -11.52 -1.76
N HIS A 163 7.39 -12.44 -2.56
CA HIS A 163 8.59 -12.25 -3.36
C HIS A 163 8.20 -11.75 -4.75
N ILE A 164 8.75 -10.63 -5.15
CA ILE A 164 8.39 -9.95 -6.39
C ILE A 164 9.67 -9.74 -7.20
N ARG A 165 9.55 -9.98 -8.51
CA ARG A 165 10.58 -9.65 -9.49
C ARG A 165 10.02 -8.67 -10.49
N CYS A 166 10.75 -7.59 -10.80
CA CYS A 166 10.26 -6.54 -11.68
C CYS A 166 11.37 -5.77 -12.40
N ILE A 167 10.98 -5.04 -13.44
CA ILE A 167 11.84 -4.15 -14.22
C ILE A 167 11.09 -2.84 -14.54
N GLY A 168 11.82 -1.75 -14.72
CA GLY A 168 11.26 -0.46 -15.13
C GLY A 168 10.39 0.21 -14.07
N GLY A 169 9.19 0.67 -14.46
CA GLY A 169 8.26 1.37 -13.58
C GLY A 169 7.87 0.60 -12.32
N PRO A 170 7.50 -0.70 -12.41
CA PRO A 170 7.26 -1.55 -11.24
C PRO A 170 8.47 -1.66 -10.31
N ALA A 171 9.69 -1.73 -10.85
CA ALA A 171 10.90 -1.75 -10.05
C ALA A 171 11.07 -0.48 -9.22
N TYR A 172 10.71 0.67 -9.79
CA TYR A 172 10.69 1.93 -9.06
C TYR A 172 9.62 1.95 -7.96
N SER A 173 8.42 1.41 -8.24
CA SER A 173 7.32 1.34 -7.27
C SER A 173 7.59 0.37 -6.12
N LEU A 174 8.33 -0.72 -6.36
CA LEU A 174 8.71 -1.71 -5.33
C LEU A 174 9.70 -1.18 -4.29
N SER A 175 10.24 0.01 -4.49
CA SER A 175 11.14 0.67 -3.56
C SER A 175 10.42 1.21 -2.33
N ASP A 176 10.97 2.24 -1.71
CA ASP A 176 10.42 2.97 -0.56
C ASP A 176 8.96 3.44 -0.73
N MET A 177 8.47 3.53 -1.98
CA MET A 177 7.08 3.92 -2.25
C MET A 177 6.08 2.87 -1.76
N MET A 178 6.30 1.59 -2.08
CA MET A 178 5.41 0.50 -1.66
C MET A 178 5.44 0.28 -0.14
N ALA A 179 6.57 0.56 0.50
CA ALA A 179 6.70 0.51 1.96
C ALA A 179 5.75 1.49 2.69
N ARG A 180 5.15 2.44 1.97
CA ARG A 180 4.22 3.46 2.51
C ARG A 180 2.76 3.09 2.28
N ALA A 181 2.50 1.99 1.58
CA ALA A 181 1.14 1.49 1.43
C ALA A 181 0.63 0.99 2.79
N GLU A 182 -0.63 1.27 3.10
CA GLU A 182 -1.27 0.76 4.31
C GLU A 182 -1.27 -0.78 4.28
N GLY A 183 -0.95 -1.42 5.40
CA GLY A 183 -0.85 -2.87 5.54
C GLY A 183 0.54 -3.43 5.24
N VAL A 184 1.43 -2.67 4.62
CA VAL A 184 2.82 -3.08 4.40
C VAL A 184 3.65 -2.81 5.65
N MET A 185 4.26 -3.86 6.18
CA MET A 185 5.12 -3.78 7.36
C MET A 185 6.57 -3.49 6.98
N GLN A 186 7.03 -4.08 5.87
CA GLN A 186 8.40 -3.94 5.39
C GLN A 186 8.48 -4.22 3.89
N VAL A 187 9.36 -3.49 3.21
CA VAL A 187 9.85 -3.82 1.86
C VAL A 187 11.36 -3.95 1.91
N ARG A 188 11.89 -4.99 1.29
CA ARG A 188 13.32 -5.16 1.05
C ARG A 188 13.54 -5.36 -0.44
N THR A 189 14.54 -4.72 -1.00
CA THR A 189 14.86 -4.83 -2.42
C THR A 189 16.32 -5.15 -2.64
N HIS A 190 16.58 -5.88 -3.72
CA HIS A 190 17.90 -6.22 -4.19
C HIS A 190 17.97 -5.97 -5.70
N LEU A 191 19.07 -5.39 -6.17
CA LEU A 191 19.32 -5.15 -7.59
C LEU A 191 20.09 -6.33 -8.19
N ALA A 192 19.53 -6.93 -9.23
CA ALA A 192 20.16 -7.98 -10.02
C ALA A 192 20.27 -7.49 -11.48
N GLY A 193 21.26 -6.65 -11.76
CA GLY A 193 21.39 -5.94 -13.03
C GLY A 193 20.23 -4.95 -13.25
N PRO A 194 19.48 -5.06 -14.37
CA PRO A 194 18.32 -4.20 -14.62
C PRO A 194 17.05 -4.66 -13.88
N ILE A 195 17.10 -5.81 -13.23
CA ILE A 195 15.97 -6.42 -12.51
C ILE A 195 16.05 -6.03 -11.05
N VAL A 196 14.92 -5.70 -10.47
CA VAL A 196 14.76 -5.54 -9.02
C VAL A 196 14.01 -6.75 -8.48
N GLU A 197 14.60 -7.40 -7.52
CA GLU A 197 13.97 -8.44 -6.70
C GLU A 197 13.66 -7.86 -5.33
N GLY A 198 12.50 -8.16 -4.80
CA GLY A 198 12.10 -7.63 -3.51
C GLY A 198 11.12 -8.52 -2.78
N CYS A 199 11.02 -8.24 -1.49
CA CYS A 199 10.06 -8.87 -0.60
C CYS A 199 9.17 -7.81 0.00
N VAL A 200 7.86 -8.03 -0.08
CA VAL A 200 6.85 -7.21 0.60
C VAL A 200 6.27 -8.05 1.74
N ARG A 201 6.42 -7.56 2.96
CA ARG A 201 5.88 -8.21 4.15
C ARG A 201 4.60 -7.51 4.60
N THR A 202 3.53 -8.29 4.76
CA THR A 202 2.23 -7.83 5.25
C THR A 202 1.78 -8.69 6.43
N GLN A 203 0.94 -8.15 7.29
CA GLN A 203 0.30 -8.95 8.32
C GLN A 203 -0.79 -9.82 7.68
N ALA A 204 -0.85 -11.11 8.05
CA ALA A 204 -1.96 -11.98 7.68
C ALA A 204 -3.23 -11.52 8.41
N MET A 205 -4.29 -11.26 7.64
CA MET A 205 -5.59 -10.85 8.14
C MET A 205 -6.61 -11.98 7.99
N ILE A 206 -7.74 -11.84 8.63
CA ILE A 206 -8.87 -12.75 8.49
C ILE A 206 -9.88 -12.11 7.53
N HIS A 207 -10.28 -12.85 6.50
CA HIS A 207 -11.38 -12.43 5.64
C HIS A 207 -12.71 -12.76 6.32
N VAL A 208 -13.58 -11.76 6.44
CA VAL A 208 -14.91 -11.90 7.03
C VAL A 208 -15.95 -11.47 6.01
N THR A 209 -16.88 -12.35 5.70
CA THR A 209 -18.06 -12.07 4.88
C THR A 209 -19.27 -11.98 5.78
N ILE A 210 -20.02 -10.89 5.69
CA ILE A 210 -21.25 -10.65 6.46
C ILE A 210 -22.42 -10.61 5.46
N GLY A 211 -23.31 -11.59 5.55
CA GLY A 211 -24.57 -11.61 4.83
C GLY A 211 -25.66 -10.93 5.66
N ILE A 212 -26.48 -10.09 5.00
CA ILE A 212 -27.64 -9.43 5.62
C ILE A 212 -28.84 -9.71 4.71
N ASP A 213 -29.89 -10.23 5.29
CA ASP A 213 -31.11 -10.57 4.59
C ASP A 213 -32.34 -10.29 5.48
N ASP A 214 -33.53 -10.24 4.89
CA ASP A 214 -34.86 -10.12 5.56
C ASP A 214 -34.98 -8.97 6.57
N THR A 215 -34.32 -7.84 6.32
CA THR A 215 -34.36 -6.68 7.23
C THR A 215 -35.32 -5.58 6.75
N ASP A 216 -36.11 -5.83 5.70
CA ASP A 216 -37.13 -4.96 5.23
C ASP A 216 -38.54 -5.63 5.29
N SER A 217 -39.58 -4.82 5.36
CA SER A 217 -40.97 -5.27 5.41
C SER A 217 -41.88 -4.22 4.80
N LYS A 218 -43.20 -4.55 4.67
CA LYS A 218 -44.22 -3.58 4.25
C LYS A 218 -44.33 -2.38 5.22
N ALA A 219 -43.90 -2.52 6.46
CA ALA A 219 -43.95 -1.46 7.45
C ALA A 219 -42.70 -0.54 7.44
N GLY A 220 -41.68 -0.91 6.69
CA GLY A 220 -40.42 -0.15 6.58
C GLY A 220 -39.17 -1.04 6.60
N GLY A 221 -38.06 -0.41 6.54
CA GLY A 221 -36.75 -1.04 6.45
C GLY A 221 -36.17 -0.94 5.05
N ALA A 222 -34.89 -1.23 4.94
CA ALA A 222 -34.16 -1.37 3.67
C ALA A 222 -32.86 -2.12 3.93
N THR A 223 -32.77 -3.36 3.53
CA THR A 223 -31.59 -4.22 3.73
C THR A 223 -30.30 -3.56 3.19
N PHE A 224 -30.39 -2.96 2.01
CA PHE A 224 -29.27 -2.22 1.41
C PHE A 224 -28.79 -1.05 2.29
N ALA A 225 -29.71 -0.24 2.83
CA ALA A 225 -29.35 0.89 3.68
C ALA A 225 -28.73 0.42 5.02
N LEU A 226 -29.26 -0.65 5.58
CA LEU A 226 -28.71 -1.27 6.80
C LEU A 226 -27.30 -1.81 6.55
N ALA A 227 -27.07 -2.50 5.44
CA ALA A 227 -25.77 -3.01 5.05
C ALA A 227 -24.74 -1.88 4.92
N LEU A 228 -25.09 -0.76 4.28
CA LEU A 228 -24.22 0.41 4.18
C LEU A 228 -23.94 1.06 5.54
N ALA A 229 -24.94 1.15 6.41
CA ALA A 229 -24.77 1.67 7.76
C ALA A 229 -23.84 0.78 8.60
N LEU A 230 -24.01 -0.55 8.51
CA LEU A 230 -23.12 -1.51 9.15
C LEU A 230 -21.70 -1.38 8.61
N LEU A 231 -21.51 -1.36 7.29
CA LEU A 231 -20.20 -1.17 6.67
C LEU A 231 -19.52 0.12 7.18
N SER A 232 -20.26 1.23 7.19
CA SER A 232 -19.76 2.50 7.72
C SER A 232 -19.41 2.44 9.21
N HIS A 233 -20.08 1.62 9.99
CA HIS A 233 -19.79 1.41 11.41
C HIS A 233 -18.52 0.56 11.61
N VAL A 234 -18.44 -0.60 10.97
CA VAL A 234 -17.33 -1.54 11.16
C VAL A 234 -16.00 -0.99 10.63
N THR A 235 -16.02 -0.15 9.59
CA THR A 235 -14.81 0.49 9.05
C THR A 235 -14.18 1.51 10.00
N ARG A 236 -14.87 1.93 11.06
CA ARG A 236 -14.31 2.76 12.12
C ARG A 236 -13.53 1.95 13.16
N ILE A 237 -13.66 0.63 13.15
CA ILE A 237 -12.95 -0.25 14.06
C ILE A 237 -11.51 -0.38 13.57
N LYS A 238 -10.55 -0.11 14.45
CA LYS A 238 -9.13 -0.20 14.10
C LYS A 238 -8.77 -1.62 13.64
N GLY A 239 -8.14 -1.72 12.48
CA GLY A 239 -7.72 -3.01 11.89
C GLY A 239 -8.78 -3.66 11.00
N VAL A 240 -9.95 -3.04 10.82
CA VAL A 240 -10.96 -3.48 9.84
C VAL A 240 -10.75 -2.73 8.54
N LEU A 241 -10.55 -3.47 7.46
CA LEU A 241 -10.38 -2.94 6.11
C LEU A 241 -11.56 -3.41 5.24
N PRO A 242 -12.36 -2.51 4.68
CA PRO A 242 -13.44 -2.90 3.78
C PRO A 242 -12.85 -3.37 2.45
N ILE A 243 -13.30 -4.51 1.96
CA ILE A 243 -12.93 -5.05 0.65
C ILE A 243 -13.97 -4.63 -0.37
N SER A 244 -15.23 -4.97 -0.15
CA SER A 244 -16.32 -4.76 -1.09
C SER A 244 -17.67 -4.76 -0.39
N HIS A 245 -18.66 -4.20 -1.06
CA HIS A 245 -20.09 -4.33 -0.73
C HIS A 245 -20.79 -4.84 -1.99
N HIS A 246 -21.41 -5.99 -1.88
CA HIS A 246 -22.13 -6.62 -2.97
C HIS A 246 -23.62 -6.72 -2.65
N VAL A 247 -24.43 -6.55 -3.67
CA VAL A 247 -25.86 -6.82 -3.63
C VAL A 247 -26.10 -8.04 -4.50
N ALA A 248 -26.51 -9.15 -3.87
CA ALA A 248 -26.83 -10.37 -4.59
C ALA A 248 -28.30 -10.31 -5.07
N MET A 249 -28.50 -10.15 -6.36
CA MET A 249 -29.84 -10.15 -6.94
C MET A 249 -30.43 -11.54 -6.85
N LEU A 250 -31.61 -11.67 -6.23
CA LEU A 250 -32.33 -12.92 -6.20
C LEU A 250 -32.79 -13.32 -7.60
N TYR A 251 -32.91 -14.64 -7.80
CA TYR A 251 -33.43 -15.17 -9.05
C TYR A 251 -34.78 -14.51 -9.40
N LYS A 252 -34.91 -14.02 -10.64
CA LYS A 252 -36.04 -13.18 -11.08
C LYS A 252 -37.44 -13.81 -10.88
N ASP A 253 -37.49 -15.13 -10.95
CA ASP A 253 -38.77 -15.90 -10.91
C ASP A 253 -39.05 -16.43 -9.49
N VAL A 254 -38.37 -15.93 -8.45
CA VAL A 254 -38.74 -16.26 -7.07
C VAL A 254 -40.11 -15.72 -6.74
N PHE A 255 -40.97 -16.61 -6.29
CA PHE A 255 -42.36 -16.29 -5.95
C PHE A 255 -42.41 -15.48 -4.63
N LEU A 256 -43.27 -14.48 -4.57
CA LEU A 256 -43.49 -13.63 -3.40
C LEU A 256 -42.30 -12.75 -2.94
N LYS A 257 -41.29 -12.55 -3.77
CA LYS A 257 -40.27 -11.57 -3.41
C LYS A 257 -40.82 -10.15 -3.47
N THR A 258 -40.37 -9.28 -2.58
CA THR A 258 -40.63 -7.84 -2.62
C THR A 258 -39.84 -7.17 -3.76
N ALA A 259 -40.36 -6.05 -4.28
CA ALA A 259 -39.60 -5.24 -5.22
C ALA A 259 -38.36 -4.69 -4.52
N GLY A 260 -37.19 -4.97 -5.05
CA GLY A 260 -35.90 -4.59 -4.45
C GLY A 260 -35.34 -5.62 -3.49
N ASN A 261 -35.94 -6.77 -3.35
CA ASN A 261 -35.37 -7.89 -2.60
C ASN A 261 -34.18 -8.49 -3.34
N SER A 262 -33.02 -8.42 -2.73
CA SER A 262 -31.71 -8.81 -3.30
C SER A 262 -30.75 -9.29 -2.22
#